data_7e0351065b3fa9dfe26f0897ce3c0a83
#
_entry.id   7e0351065b3fa9dfe26f0897ce3c0a83
#
_cell.length_a   1.000
_cell.length_b   1.000
_cell.length_c   1.000
_cell.angle_alpha   90.00
_cell.angle_beta   90.00
_cell.angle_gamma   90.00
#
_symmetry.space_group_name_H-M   'P 1'
#
loop_
_entity.id
_entity.type
_entity.pdbx_description
1 polymer ?
#
loop_
_entity_poly.entity_id
_entity_poly.type
_entity_poly.pdbx_seq_one_letter_code
_entity_poly.pdbx_strand_id
1 'polypeptide(L)'
;MYLDIQKLVKYYNKDNPIIKELDFSVKKGEFVSFIGESGSGKTTFLKCLAGLEKINSGRITLNNKVLNDKDVFIKPHLRKIGFIFQDYPLFPHLNVFDNIKINLKQSYFKNIDYYTELLGLGSLLKRFPHELSGGEQQRVSIARALVREPDLLLMDEPFSNLDSAIKSKIQNEIYKILKKTNTTTILVTHDIKDTFDISDKLLVFKAGIAQQFDNPEEMYCNPANCYCAKILGELNQIQIENKDFYIRPEKIKIVKDSKYKVKVEKISFIGKEYKIEATLNGDIIHFFSNNNISSSNDLFIDFNKNDLLEFDKRCSNYFT
;
A
#
# COMPACT_ATOMS: atom_id res chain seq x y z
N MET A 1 9.76 -7.26 -19.04
CA MET A 1 9.39 -6.59 -17.77
C MET A 1 10.35 -5.43 -17.54
N TYR A 2 9.91 -4.35 -16.86
CA TYR A 2 10.78 -3.20 -16.60
C TYR A 2 11.57 -3.36 -15.29
N LEU A 3 10.89 -3.76 -14.20
CA LEU A 3 11.51 -4.31 -13.01
C LEU A 3 11.18 -5.80 -12.94
N ASP A 4 12.17 -6.63 -12.68
CA ASP A 4 12.03 -8.08 -12.58
C ASP A 4 12.81 -8.59 -11.36
N ILE A 5 12.11 -9.29 -10.48
CA ILE A 5 12.63 -9.88 -9.26
C ILE A 5 12.48 -11.39 -9.35
N GLN A 6 13.58 -12.12 -9.21
CA GLN A 6 13.62 -13.56 -9.35
C GLN A 6 14.23 -14.20 -8.10
N LYS A 7 13.44 -15.02 -7.41
CA LYS A 7 13.81 -15.81 -6.23
C LYS A 7 14.64 -15.04 -5.20
N LEU A 8 14.22 -13.80 -4.92
CA LEU A 8 14.94 -12.92 -4.00
C LEU A 8 14.83 -13.46 -2.58
N VAL A 9 15.98 -13.70 -1.96
CA VAL A 9 16.10 -14.08 -0.54
C VAL A 9 16.94 -13.04 0.19
N LYS A 10 16.46 -12.62 1.35
CA LYS A 10 17.19 -11.78 2.28
C LYS A 10 17.07 -12.28 3.70
N TYR A 11 18.20 -12.43 4.38
CA TYR A 11 18.28 -12.68 5.81
C TYR A 11 19.42 -11.87 6.43
N TYR A 12 19.29 -11.51 7.71
CA TYR A 12 20.39 -10.97 8.52
C TYR A 12 21.04 -12.11 9.32
N ASN A 13 20.23 -13.06 9.82
CA ASN A 13 20.68 -14.31 10.42
C ASN A 13 20.21 -15.47 9.54
N LYS A 14 21.07 -16.46 9.31
CA LYS A 14 20.80 -17.60 8.41
C LYS A 14 19.51 -18.37 8.75
N ASP A 15 19.18 -18.44 10.03
CA ASP A 15 18.04 -19.23 10.53
C ASP A 15 16.68 -18.52 10.36
N ASN A 16 16.67 -17.23 10.02
CA ASN A 16 15.42 -16.47 9.90
C ASN A 16 15.42 -15.55 8.67
N PRO A 17 15.01 -16.06 7.50
CA PRO A 17 14.89 -15.24 6.29
C PRO A 17 13.75 -14.24 6.43
N ILE A 18 14.08 -12.97 6.18
CA ILE A 18 13.12 -11.83 6.16
C ILE A 18 12.36 -11.77 4.85
N ILE A 19 13.00 -12.18 3.74
CA ILE A 19 12.38 -12.33 2.43
C ILE A 19 12.69 -13.73 1.94
N LYS A 20 11.66 -14.46 1.52
CA LYS A 20 11.70 -15.89 1.18
C LYS A 20 11.29 -16.09 -0.27
N GLU A 21 12.26 -16.22 -1.16
CA GLU A 21 12.05 -16.53 -2.59
C GLU A 21 10.97 -15.66 -3.26
N LEU A 22 11.12 -14.34 -3.14
CA LEU A 22 10.17 -13.40 -3.73
C LEU A 22 10.35 -13.32 -5.24
N ASP A 23 9.28 -13.57 -5.98
CA ASP A 23 9.16 -13.43 -7.43
C ASP A 23 8.04 -12.46 -7.78
N PHE A 24 8.32 -11.41 -8.53
CA PHE A 24 7.30 -10.58 -9.18
C PHE A 24 7.93 -9.64 -10.20
N SER A 25 7.09 -9.02 -11.02
CA SER A 25 7.55 -8.08 -12.04
C SER A 25 6.62 -6.89 -12.21
N VAL A 26 7.20 -5.74 -12.59
CA VAL A 26 6.50 -4.46 -12.78
C VAL A 26 6.76 -3.96 -14.20
N LYS A 27 5.73 -3.41 -14.84
CA LYS A 27 5.87 -2.74 -16.14
C LYS A 27 6.34 -1.30 -15.94
N LYS A 28 6.87 -0.69 -17.00
CA LYS A 28 7.24 0.73 -16.95
C LYS A 28 6.01 1.61 -16.72
N GLY A 29 6.12 2.55 -15.81
CA GLY A 29 5.06 3.48 -15.44
C GLY A 29 3.97 2.90 -14.52
N GLU A 30 4.03 1.61 -14.16
CA GLU A 30 3.11 1.03 -13.17
C GLU A 30 3.38 1.59 -11.77
N PHE A 31 2.31 1.80 -11.04
CA PHE A 31 2.32 2.14 -9.62
C PHE A 31 1.91 0.90 -8.82
N VAL A 32 2.84 0.35 -8.04
CA VAL A 32 2.62 -0.86 -7.26
C VAL A 32 2.67 -0.54 -5.78
N SER A 33 1.64 -0.91 -5.01
CA SER A 33 1.66 -0.80 -3.56
C SER A 33 1.90 -2.13 -2.88
N PHE A 34 2.83 -2.14 -1.91
CA PHE A 34 3.10 -3.26 -1.01
C PHE A 34 2.37 -3.03 0.30
N ILE A 35 1.47 -3.92 0.64
CA ILE A 35 0.69 -3.91 1.87
C ILE A 35 0.99 -5.14 2.72
N GLY A 36 0.94 -4.99 4.02
CA GLY A 36 1.23 -6.06 4.99
C GLY A 36 1.50 -5.49 6.37
N GLU A 37 1.52 -6.37 7.36
CA GLU A 37 1.78 -6.02 8.75
C GLU A 37 3.17 -5.42 8.96
N SER A 38 3.37 -4.68 10.06
CA SER A 38 4.68 -4.23 10.48
C SER A 38 5.61 -5.43 10.69
N GLY A 39 6.88 -5.30 10.27
CA GLY A 39 7.83 -6.41 10.38
C GLY A 39 7.73 -7.49 9.29
N SER A 40 6.79 -7.39 8.33
CA SER A 40 6.66 -8.39 7.25
C SER A 40 7.82 -8.41 6.25
N GLY A 41 8.74 -7.42 6.27
CA GLY A 41 9.93 -7.36 5.40
C GLY A 41 9.86 -6.30 4.28
N LYS A 42 8.81 -5.48 4.20
CA LYS A 42 8.58 -4.48 3.13
C LYS A 42 9.71 -3.45 3.00
N THR A 43 10.08 -2.79 4.11
CA THR A 43 11.20 -1.83 4.13
C THR A 43 12.53 -2.49 3.77
N THR A 44 12.77 -3.73 4.23
CA THR A 44 13.97 -4.49 3.86
C THR A 44 14.02 -4.76 2.37
N PHE A 45 12.87 -5.09 1.77
CA PHE A 45 12.75 -5.25 0.32
C PHE A 45 13.10 -3.95 -0.43
N LEU A 46 12.53 -2.80 -0.03
CA LEU A 46 12.88 -1.50 -0.62
C LEU A 46 14.38 -1.20 -0.51
N LYS A 47 14.99 -1.49 0.65
CA LYS A 47 16.45 -1.32 0.87
C LYS A 47 17.27 -2.21 -0.06
N CYS A 48 16.82 -3.44 -0.34
CA CYS A 48 17.48 -4.32 -1.30
C CYS A 48 17.40 -3.76 -2.73
N LEU A 49 16.23 -3.23 -3.14
CA LEU A 49 16.06 -2.58 -4.45
C LEU A 49 16.96 -1.34 -4.58
N ALA A 50 16.99 -0.50 -3.56
CA ALA A 50 17.83 0.69 -3.53
C ALA A 50 19.33 0.38 -3.51
N GLY A 51 19.71 -0.87 -3.15
CA GLY A 51 21.11 -1.27 -2.95
C GLY A 51 21.72 -0.81 -1.62
N LEU A 52 20.86 -0.41 -0.68
CA LEU A 52 21.24 -0.12 0.70
C LEU A 52 21.51 -1.42 1.47
N GLU A 53 20.89 -2.51 1.01
CA GLU A 53 21.07 -3.87 1.50
C GLU A 53 21.43 -4.79 0.32
N LYS A 54 22.37 -5.72 0.54
CA LYS A 54 22.69 -6.77 -0.42
C LYS A 54 21.74 -7.95 -0.24
N ILE A 55 21.25 -8.54 -1.35
CA ILE A 55 20.47 -9.78 -1.29
C ILE A 55 21.39 -10.97 -1.00
N ASN A 56 20.83 -12.03 -0.43
CA ASN A 56 21.60 -13.26 -0.15
C ASN A 56 21.55 -14.24 -1.34
N SER A 57 20.42 -14.30 -2.05
CA SER A 57 20.29 -15.02 -3.33
C SER A 57 19.18 -14.42 -4.18
N GLY A 58 19.06 -14.89 -5.42
CA GLY A 58 18.12 -14.38 -6.39
C GLY A 58 18.72 -13.31 -7.31
N ARG A 59 17.86 -12.57 -8.02
CA ARG A 59 18.27 -11.55 -8.98
C ARG A 59 17.30 -10.37 -8.96
N ILE A 60 17.84 -9.17 -9.07
CA ILE A 60 17.11 -7.91 -9.29
C ILE A 60 17.57 -7.32 -10.63
N THR A 61 16.62 -7.14 -11.55
CA THR A 61 16.85 -6.50 -12.85
C THR A 61 15.94 -5.29 -13.00
N LEU A 62 16.49 -4.15 -13.40
CA LEU A 62 15.75 -2.92 -13.69
C LEU A 62 16.17 -2.40 -15.08
N ASN A 63 15.20 -2.14 -15.96
CA ASN A 63 15.44 -1.62 -17.30
C ASN A 63 16.54 -2.41 -18.05
N ASN A 64 16.39 -3.74 -18.08
CA ASN A 64 17.30 -4.71 -18.67
C ASN A 64 18.73 -4.73 -18.05
N LYS A 65 18.94 -4.06 -16.93
CA LYS A 65 20.23 -4.04 -16.22
C LYS A 65 20.14 -4.82 -14.92
N VAL A 66 21.01 -5.81 -14.72
CA VAL A 66 21.13 -6.51 -13.44
C VAL A 66 21.70 -5.56 -12.40
N LEU A 67 20.96 -5.37 -11.31
CA LEU A 67 21.36 -4.50 -10.18
C LEU A 67 22.02 -5.29 -9.05
N ASN A 68 21.54 -6.50 -8.82
CA ASN A 68 22.05 -7.38 -7.77
C ASN A 68 21.75 -8.85 -8.11
N ASP A 69 22.76 -9.68 -8.11
CA ASP A 69 22.69 -11.14 -8.13
C ASP A 69 23.92 -11.71 -7.40
N LYS A 70 24.29 -13.00 -7.65
CA LYS A 70 25.47 -13.61 -7.02
C LYS A 70 26.80 -12.94 -7.41
N ASP A 71 26.91 -12.45 -8.66
CA ASP A 71 28.13 -11.93 -9.27
C ASP A 71 28.16 -10.39 -9.32
N VAL A 72 26.97 -9.75 -9.34
CA VAL A 72 26.82 -8.30 -9.54
C VAL A 72 26.19 -7.64 -8.30
N PHE A 73 26.79 -6.54 -7.87
CA PHE A 73 26.19 -5.62 -6.90
C PHE A 73 26.44 -4.18 -7.30
N ILE A 74 25.44 -3.51 -7.84
CA ILE A 74 25.52 -2.09 -8.16
C ILE A 74 25.27 -1.25 -6.92
N LYS A 75 26.19 -0.34 -6.59
CA LYS A 75 26.07 0.57 -5.44
C LYS A 75 24.87 1.51 -5.59
N PRO A 76 24.22 1.98 -4.49
CA PRO A 76 23.01 2.79 -4.51
C PRO A 76 23.06 4.00 -5.46
N HIS A 77 24.13 4.81 -5.40
CA HIS A 77 24.28 6.03 -6.19
C HIS A 77 24.45 5.79 -7.71
N LEU A 78 24.66 4.54 -8.13
CA LEU A 78 24.76 4.13 -9.53
C LEU A 78 23.46 3.50 -10.05
N ARG A 79 22.48 3.31 -9.17
CA ARG A 79 21.18 2.73 -9.50
C ARG A 79 20.19 3.82 -9.84
N LYS A 80 20.00 4.43 -10.80
CA LYS A 80 18.93 5.40 -11.14
C LYS A 80 17.59 5.18 -10.38
N ILE A 81 17.64 5.04 -9.06
CA ILE A 81 16.52 4.79 -8.16
C ILE A 81 16.38 5.99 -7.22
N GLY A 82 15.19 6.59 -7.21
CA GLY A 82 14.80 7.56 -6.20
C GLY A 82 14.27 6.85 -4.96
N PHE A 83 14.61 7.33 -3.75
CA PHE A 83 14.11 6.77 -2.50
C PHE A 83 13.55 7.89 -1.62
N ILE A 84 12.32 7.72 -1.18
CA ILE A 84 11.64 8.60 -0.22
C ILE A 84 11.46 7.81 1.07
N PHE A 85 12.12 8.27 2.12
CA PHE A 85 12.05 7.68 3.46
C PHE A 85 10.87 8.25 4.23
N GLN A 86 10.43 7.52 5.24
CA GLN A 86 9.32 7.87 6.11
C GLN A 86 9.51 9.24 6.81
N ASP A 87 10.73 9.58 7.21
CA ASP A 87 11.04 10.79 7.99
C ASP A 87 11.45 12.00 7.13
N TYR A 88 11.31 11.91 5.79
CA TYR A 88 11.69 12.98 4.84
C TYR A 88 13.05 13.62 5.15
N PRO A 89 14.17 12.88 5.18
CA PRO A 89 15.45 13.41 5.66
C PRO A 89 15.95 14.54 4.77
N LEU A 90 15.51 15.77 5.06
CA LEU A 90 16.03 16.99 4.44
C LEU A 90 17.26 17.45 5.22
N PHE A 91 18.20 18.06 4.52
CA PHE A 91 19.37 18.67 5.14
C PHE A 91 18.95 19.97 5.85
N PRO A 92 18.99 20.04 7.18
CA PRO A 92 18.40 21.16 7.93
C PRO A 92 19.12 22.48 7.73
N HIS A 93 20.38 22.44 7.33
CA HIS A 93 21.26 23.60 7.05
C HIS A 93 21.18 24.09 5.59
N LEU A 94 20.38 23.43 4.74
CA LEU A 94 20.15 23.82 3.35
C LEU A 94 18.71 24.30 3.18
N ASN A 95 18.51 25.35 2.38
CA ASN A 95 17.16 25.75 1.96
C ASN A 95 16.52 24.72 1.00
N VAL A 96 15.27 24.94 0.60
CA VAL A 96 14.53 24.04 -0.31
C VAL A 96 15.26 23.85 -1.64
N PHE A 97 15.71 24.95 -2.26
CA PHE A 97 16.41 24.89 -3.54
C PHE A 97 17.69 24.05 -3.45
N ASP A 98 18.51 24.30 -2.43
CA ASP A 98 19.76 23.59 -2.22
C ASP A 98 19.55 22.11 -1.82
N ASN A 99 18.48 21.79 -1.07
CA ASN A 99 18.07 20.41 -0.81
C ASN A 99 17.72 19.65 -2.11
N ILE A 100 17.03 20.30 -3.06
CA ILE A 100 16.69 19.68 -4.34
C ILE A 100 17.94 19.52 -5.22
N LYS A 101 18.80 20.54 -5.22
CA LYS A 101 19.99 20.61 -6.07
C LYS A 101 21.17 19.76 -5.59
N ILE A 102 21.20 19.35 -4.32
CA ILE A 102 22.36 18.68 -3.71
C ILE A 102 22.80 17.46 -4.54
N ASN A 103 24.11 17.39 -4.87
CA ASN A 103 24.71 16.33 -5.68
C ASN A 103 24.00 16.08 -7.02
N LEU A 104 23.28 17.06 -7.57
CA LEU A 104 22.63 16.96 -8.87
C LEU A 104 23.65 17.24 -9.98
N LYS A 105 23.67 16.37 -11.00
CA LYS A 105 24.49 16.63 -12.20
C LYS A 105 23.92 17.84 -12.96
N GLN A 106 24.80 18.64 -13.55
CA GLN A 106 24.42 19.85 -14.28
C GLN A 106 23.38 19.60 -15.39
N SER A 107 23.41 18.43 -16.01
CA SER A 107 22.43 18.01 -17.04
C SER A 107 20.98 17.99 -16.55
N TYR A 108 20.75 17.85 -15.24
CA TYR A 108 19.41 17.81 -14.63
C TYR A 108 18.96 19.17 -14.07
N PHE A 109 19.78 20.23 -14.12
CA PHE A 109 19.40 21.53 -13.54
C PHE A 109 18.15 22.12 -14.20
N LYS A 110 17.94 21.87 -15.49
CA LYS A 110 16.73 22.26 -16.23
C LYS A 110 15.44 21.67 -15.68
N ASN A 111 15.55 20.57 -14.93
CA ASN A 111 14.38 19.88 -14.36
C ASN A 111 13.94 20.53 -13.04
N ILE A 112 14.80 21.32 -12.39
CA ILE A 112 14.48 21.92 -11.08
C ILE A 112 13.23 22.78 -11.19
N ASP A 113 13.18 23.70 -12.12
CA ASP A 113 12.05 24.63 -12.32
C ASP A 113 10.76 23.85 -12.60
N TYR A 114 10.83 22.86 -13.50
CA TYR A 114 9.69 22.01 -13.83
C TYR A 114 9.10 21.28 -12.60
N TYR A 115 9.94 20.60 -11.81
CA TYR A 115 9.44 19.85 -10.65
C TYR A 115 9.08 20.75 -9.47
N THR A 116 9.73 21.89 -9.29
CA THR A 116 9.34 22.87 -8.26
C THR A 116 8.02 23.54 -8.56
N GLU A 117 7.73 23.87 -9.81
CA GLU A 117 6.44 24.38 -10.24
C GLU A 117 5.36 23.28 -10.09
N LEU A 118 5.61 22.08 -10.61
CA LEU A 118 4.68 20.93 -10.57
C LEU A 118 4.26 20.55 -9.14
N LEU A 119 5.17 20.68 -8.18
CA LEU A 119 4.96 20.38 -6.76
C LEU A 119 4.56 21.61 -5.93
N GLY A 120 4.36 22.78 -6.55
CA GLY A 120 3.94 24.01 -5.87
C GLY A 120 4.97 24.55 -4.87
N LEU A 121 6.28 24.38 -5.16
CA LEU A 121 7.38 24.78 -4.27
C LEU A 121 7.97 26.15 -4.59
N GLY A 122 7.52 26.82 -5.65
CA GLY A 122 8.15 28.05 -6.17
C GLY A 122 8.33 29.16 -5.11
N SER A 123 7.32 29.41 -4.27
CA SER A 123 7.40 30.41 -3.18
C SER A 123 8.21 29.96 -1.98
N LEU A 124 8.59 28.67 -1.90
CA LEU A 124 9.24 28.06 -0.75
C LEU A 124 10.74 27.85 -0.95
N LEU A 125 11.29 28.12 -2.15
CA LEU A 125 12.67 27.78 -2.52
C LEU A 125 13.75 28.31 -1.58
N LYS A 126 13.50 29.46 -0.94
CA LYS A 126 14.45 30.09 -0.01
C LYS A 126 14.25 29.67 1.45
N ARG A 127 13.16 28.95 1.78
CA ARG A 127 12.88 28.50 3.14
C ARG A 127 13.76 27.31 3.54
N PHE A 128 13.97 27.18 4.83
CA PHE A 128 14.66 26.03 5.43
C PHE A 128 13.65 24.97 5.89
N PRO A 129 14.08 23.70 6.07
CA PRO A 129 13.17 22.61 6.47
C PRO A 129 12.33 22.91 7.72
N HIS A 130 12.86 23.57 8.72
CA HIS A 130 12.14 23.92 9.97
C HIS A 130 11.05 24.99 9.78
N GLU A 131 11.02 25.67 8.65
CA GLU A 131 10.01 26.68 8.28
C GLU A 131 8.87 26.07 7.43
N LEU A 132 8.91 24.76 7.17
CA LEU A 132 7.99 24.05 6.31
C LEU A 132 7.04 23.16 7.12
N SER A 133 5.78 23.08 6.70
CA SER A 133 4.86 22.04 7.16
C SER A 133 5.32 20.65 6.71
N GLY A 134 4.85 19.58 7.37
CA GLY A 134 5.17 18.20 7.01
C GLY A 134 4.86 17.87 5.54
N GLY A 135 3.72 18.37 5.01
CA GLY A 135 3.36 18.18 3.60
C GLY A 135 4.28 18.92 2.64
N GLU A 136 4.77 20.11 3.00
CA GLU A 136 5.76 20.84 2.21
C GLU A 136 7.13 20.14 2.23
N GLN A 137 7.58 19.64 3.39
CA GLN A 137 8.81 18.84 3.50
C GLN A 137 8.74 17.57 2.63
N GLN A 138 7.60 16.91 2.62
CA GLN A 138 7.36 15.76 1.77
C GLN A 138 7.47 16.11 0.27
N ARG A 139 6.82 17.20 -0.18
CA ARG A 139 6.93 17.67 -1.56
C ARG A 139 8.36 17.99 -1.95
N VAL A 140 9.16 18.58 -1.05
CA VAL A 140 10.58 18.82 -1.27
C VAL A 140 11.36 17.50 -1.41
N SER A 141 11.09 16.52 -0.58
CA SER A 141 11.70 15.19 -0.66
C SER A 141 11.39 14.49 -1.99
N ILE A 142 10.14 14.61 -2.46
CA ILE A 142 9.70 14.09 -3.76
C ILE A 142 10.37 14.84 -4.92
N ALA A 143 10.44 16.19 -4.86
CA ALA A 143 11.14 16.97 -5.88
C ALA A 143 12.60 16.55 -6.01
N ARG A 144 13.29 16.40 -4.87
CA ARG A 144 14.69 15.94 -4.80
C ARG A 144 14.89 14.55 -5.42
N ALA A 145 13.91 13.66 -5.29
CA ALA A 145 13.97 12.34 -5.90
C ALA A 145 13.68 12.39 -7.42
N LEU A 146 12.65 13.15 -7.85
CA LEU A 146 12.18 13.19 -9.23
C LEU A 146 13.07 14.01 -10.17
N VAL A 147 13.73 15.07 -9.67
CA VAL A 147 14.59 15.93 -10.50
C VAL A 147 15.71 15.16 -11.21
N ARG A 148 16.07 13.98 -10.70
CA ARG A 148 17.08 13.06 -11.25
C ARG A 148 16.53 12.13 -12.33
N GLU A 149 15.23 12.21 -12.64
CA GLU A 149 14.52 11.30 -13.57
C GLU A 149 14.84 9.83 -13.27
N PRO A 150 14.45 9.33 -12.10
CA PRO A 150 14.76 7.95 -11.72
C PRO A 150 14.02 6.95 -12.62
N ASP A 151 14.65 5.82 -12.88
CA ASP A 151 14.01 4.68 -13.55
C ASP A 151 12.95 4.02 -12.63
N LEU A 152 13.13 4.12 -11.31
CA LEU A 152 12.23 3.59 -10.30
C LEU A 152 12.18 4.54 -9.09
N LEU A 153 10.99 4.86 -8.61
CA LEU A 153 10.78 5.57 -7.35
C LEU A 153 10.31 4.61 -6.27
N LEU A 154 11.02 4.59 -5.15
CA LEU A 154 10.67 3.82 -3.96
C LEU A 154 10.17 4.77 -2.88
N MET A 155 9.04 4.44 -2.27
CA MET A 155 8.43 5.22 -1.19
C MET A 155 8.14 4.31 0.00
N ASP A 156 8.78 4.60 1.14
CA ASP A 156 8.60 3.85 2.39
C ASP A 156 7.73 4.66 3.35
N GLU A 157 6.46 4.31 3.46
CA GLU A 157 5.44 4.97 4.28
C GLU A 157 5.43 6.52 4.17
N PRO A 158 5.45 7.08 2.96
CA PRO A 158 5.72 8.51 2.75
C PRO A 158 4.65 9.44 3.31
N PHE A 159 3.48 8.93 3.69
CA PHE A 159 2.33 9.73 4.14
C PHE A 159 1.96 9.50 5.62
N SER A 160 2.76 8.70 6.34
CA SER A 160 2.45 8.33 7.74
C SER A 160 2.50 9.51 8.73
N ASN A 161 3.33 10.52 8.44
CA ASN A 161 3.53 11.67 9.31
C ASN A 161 2.62 12.88 8.97
N LEU A 162 1.61 12.69 8.11
CA LEU A 162 0.68 13.73 7.72
C LEU A 162 -0.64 13.63 8.48
N ASP A 163 -1.22 14.78 8.82
CA ASP A 163 -2.57 14.86 9.36
C ASP A 163 -3.59 14.27 8.37
N SER A 164 -4.54 13.48 8.88
CA SER A 164 -5.54 12.78 8.08
C SER A 164 -6.35 13.70 7.15
N ALA A 165 -6.63 14.93 7.58
CA ALA A 165 -7.38 15.92 6.80
C ALA A 165 -6.65 16.38 5.53
N ILE A 166 -5.31 16.41 5.54
CA ILE A 166 -4.48 16.91 4.45
C ILE A 166 -3.90 15.75 3.62
N LYS A 167 -3.76 14.58 4.25
CA LYS A 167 -3.12 13.38 3.70
C LYS A 167 -3.69 13.00 2.33
N SER A 168 -4.99 12.77 2.24
CA SER A 168 -5.65 12.33 1.00
C SER A 168 -5.48 13.34 -0.15
N LYS A 169 -5.49 14.65 0.15
CA LYS A 169 -5.26 15.68 -0.85
C LYS A 169 -3.84 15.60 -1.41
N ILE A 170 -2.83 15.55 -0.52
CA ILE A 170 -1.42 15.48 -0.92
C ILE A 170 -1.13 14.18 -1.69
N GLN A 171 -1.67 13.06 -1.25
CA GLN A 171 -1.54 11.77 -1.94
C GLN A 171 -2.06 11.86 -3.37
N ASN A 172 -3.28 12.37 -3.57
CA ASN A 172 -3.89 12.51 -4.88
C ASN A 172 -3.11 13.44 -5.81
N GLU A 173 -2.57 14.55 -5.27
CA GLU A 173 -1.72 15.46 -6.03
C GLU A 173 -0.43 14.76 -6.49
N ILE A 174 0.26 14.10 -5.58
CA ILE A 174 1.52 13.37 -5.87
C ILE A 174 1.28 12.24 -6.86
N TYR A 175 0.21 11.46 -6.68
CA TYR A 175 -0.16 10.40 -7.60
C TYR A 175 -0.37 10.93 -9.03
N LYS A 176 -1.14 12.02 -9.20
CA LYS A 176 -1.32 12.67 -10.51
C LYS A 176 0.02 13.08 -11.14
N ILE A 177 0.95 13.57 -10.32
CA ILE A 177 2.29 13.95 -10.78
C ILE A 177 3.07 12.72 -11.25
N LEU A 178 3.08 11.63 -10.48
CA LEU A 178 3.79 10.40 -10.83
C LEU A 178 3.22 9.74 -12.10
N LYS A 179 1.91 9.75 -12.28
CA LYS A 179 1.26 9.31 -13.52
C LYS A 179 1.60 10.21 -14.71
N LYS A 180 1.55 11.54 -14.54
CA LYS A 180 1.91 12.50 -15.59
C LYS A 180 3.37 12.35 -16.05
N THR A 181 4.27 12.06 -15.13
CA THR A 181 5.69 11.84 -15.42
C THR A 181 6.01 10.40 -15.83
N ASN A 182 5.01 9.51 -15.88
CA ASN A 182 5.17 8.08 -16.19
C ASN A 182 6.26 7.41 -15.34
N THR A 183 6.35 7.79 -14.07
CA THR A 183 7.36 7.29 -13.13
C THR A 183 6.95 5.94 -12.57
N THR A 184 7.72 4.89 -12.84
CA THR A 184 7.51 3.57 -12.22
C THR A 184 7.70 3.69 -10.71
N THR A 185 6.73 3.27 -9.92
CA THR A 185 6.71 3.54 -8.48
C THR A 185 6.38 2.29 -7.67
N ILE A 186 7.12 2.07 -6.58
CA ILE A 186 6.76 1.11 -5.53
C ILE A 186 6.52 1.89 -4.24
N LEU A 187 5.31 1.78 -3.73
CA LEU A 187 4.88 2.34 -2.45
C LEU A 187 4.76 1.24 -1.41
N VAL A 188 5.40 1.38 -0.28
CA VAL A 188 5.13 0.60 0.93
C VAL A 188 4.25 1.42 1.85
N THR A 189 3.12 0.84 2.26
CA THR A 189 2.19 1.46 3.21
C THR A 189 1.45 0.41 4.04
N HIS A 190 0.98 0.82 5.21
CA HIS A 190 0.00 0.06 5.99
C HIS A 190 -1.43 0.60 5.82
N ASP A 191 -1.59 1.73 5.12
CA ASP A 191 -2.89 2.36 4.85
C ASP A 191 -3.48 1.83 3.54
N ILE A 192 -4.39 0.88 3.68
CA ILE A 192 -4.94 0.12 2.56
C ILE A 192 -5.94 0.95 1.77
N LYS A 193 -6.73 1.78 2.46
CA LYS A 193 -7.77 2.60 1.81
C LYS A 193 -7.19 3.50 0.73
N ASP A 194 -6.01 4.04 1.00
CA ASP A 194 -5.32 4.94 0.08
C ASP A 194 -4.74 4.22 -1.15
N THR A 195 -4.61 2.88 -1.09
CA THR A 195 -3.96 2.14 -2.18
C THR A 195 -4.90 1.75 -3.31
N PHE A 196 -6.20 1.61 -3.05
CA PHE A 196 -7.17 1.19 -4.06
C PHE A 196 -7.29 2.16 -5.23
N ASP A 197 -7.29 3.46 -4.96
CA ASP A 197 -7.46 4.50 -5.99
C ASP A 197 -6.18 4.77 -6.78
N ILE A 198 -5.01 4.51 -6.17
CA ILE A 198 -3.73 4.95 -6.73
C ILE A 198 -2.92 3.84 -7.40
N SER A 199 -3.16 2.57 -7.03
CA SER A 199 -2.32 1.47 -7.46
C SER A 199 -2.85 0.79 -8.71
N ASP A 200 -1.97 0.55 -9.68
CA ASP A 200 -2.26 -0.34 -10.80
C ASP A 200 -2.25 -1.80 -10.33
N LYS A 201 -1.39 -2.11 -9.34
CA LYS A 201 -1.29 -3.42 -8.69
C LYS A 201 -0.99 -3.30 -7.21
N LEU A 202 -1.48 -4.28 -6.46
CA LEU A 202 -1.18 -4.49 -5.04
C LEU A 202 -0.38 -5.77 -4.87
N LEU A 203 0.56 -5.76 -3.93
CA LEU A 203 1.23 -6.97 -3.43
C LEU A 203 0.96 -7.10 -1.94
N VAL A 204 0.27 -8.16 -1.54
CA VAL A 204 0.10 -8.51 -0.13
C VAL A 204 1.31 -9.31 0.33
N PHE A 205 1.98 -8.81 1.38
CA PHE A 205 3.22 -9.38 1.88
C PHE A 205 3.10 -9.79 3.33
N LYS A 206 3.36 -11.07 3.64
CA LYS A 206 3.29 -11.62 5.00
C LYS A 206 4.54 -12.45 5.32
N ALA A 207 5.22 -12.13 6.40
CA ALA A 207 6.35 -12.88 6.93
C ALA A 207 7.39 -13.27 5.86
N GLY A 208 7.72 -12.31 4.97
CA GLY A 208 8.72 -12.50 3.91
C GLY A 208 8.22 -13.18 2.65
N ILE A 209 6.92 -13.47 2.53
CA ILE A 209 6.31 -14.18 1.40
C ILE A 209 5.25 -13.29 0.74
N ALA A 210 5.27 -13.22 -0.59
CA ALA A 210 4.18 -12.65 -1.37
C ALA A 210 2.96 -13.58 -1.28
N GLN A 211 1.83 -13.06 -0.80
CA GLN A 211 0.60 -13.84 -0.67
C GLN A 211 -0.26 -13.75 -1.93
N GLN A 212 -0.31 -12.56 -2.53
CA GLN A 212 -1.03 -12.31 -3.77
C GLN A 212 -0.48 -11.04 -4.43
N PHE A 213 -0.49 -11.01 -5.76
CA PHE A 213 -0.08 -9.86 -6.56
C PHE A 213 -1.02 -9.68 -7.75
N ASP A 214 -1.90 -8.71 -7.67
CA ASP A 214 -2.88 -8.42 -8.72
C ASP A 214 -3.37 -6.96 -8.68
N ASN A 215 -4.32 -6.59 -9.56
CA ASN A 215 -5.01 -5.32 -9.47
C ASN A 215 -5.89 -5.24 -8.20
N PRO A 216 -6.21 -4.03 -7.71
CA PRO A 216 -6.95 -3.86 -6.46
C PRO A 216 -8.32 -4.53 -6.44
N GLU A 217 -9.07 -4.44 -7.53
CA GLU A 217 -10.43 -5.01 -7.65
C GLU A 217 -10.40 -6.53 -7.55
N GLU A 218 -9.50 -7.18 -8.32
CA GLU A 218 -9.34 -8.64 -8.28
C GLU A 218 -8.93 -9.12 -6.90
N MET A 219 -7.99 -8.44 -6.25
CA MET A 219 -7.55 -8.80 -4.91
C MET A 219 -8.65 -8.67 -3.85
N TYR A 220 -9.54 -7.69 -4.00
CA TYR A 220 -10.65 -7.47 -3.08
C TYR A 220 -11.77 -8.49 -3.28
N CYS A 221 -12.12 -8.76 -4.55
CA CYS A 221 -13.21 -9.66 -4.91
C CYS A 221 -12.80 -11.14 -4.82
N ASN A 222 -11.57 -11.48 -5.24
CA ASN A 222 -11.05 -12.84 -5.31
C ASN A 222 -9.73 -12.98 -4.51
N PRO A 223 -9.75 -12.79 -3.18
CA PRO A 223 -8.55 -12.91 -2.36
C PRO A 223 -8.05 -14.35 -2.32
N ALA A 224 -6.74 -14.54 -2.53
CA ALA A 224 -6.09 -15.85 -2.59
C ALA A 224 -6.18 -16.65 -1.27
N ASN A 225 -6.34 -15.97 -0.16
CA ASN A 225 -6.49 -16.59 1.16
C ASN A 225 -7.14 -15.63 2.15
N CYS A 226 -7.47 -16.15 3.33
CA CYS A 226 -8.11 -15.37 4.36
C CYS A 226 -7.29 -14.16 4.84
N TYR A 227 -5.97 -14.25 4.86
CA TYR A 227 -5.12 -13.12 5.22
C TYR A 227 -5.27 -11.97 4.22
N CYS A 228 -5.23 -12.27 2.91
CA CYS A 228 -5.48 -11.29 1.86
C CYS A 228 -6.87 -10.67 1.99
N ALA A 229 -7.89 -11.48 2.25
CA ALA A 229 -9.24 -10.99 2.44
C ALA A 229 -9.35 -10.00 3.62
N LYS A 230 -8.81 -10.35 4.77
CA LYS A 230 -8.91 -9.55 6.00
C LYS A 230 -8.05 -8.29 5.97
N ILE A 231 -6.85 -8.34 5.39
CA ILE A 231 -6.00 -7.15 5.29
C ILE A 231 -6.61 -6.09 4.37
N LEU A 232 -7.40 -6.51 3.37
CA LEU A 232 -8.03 -5.60 2.40
C LEU A 232 -9.35 -5.00 2.89
N GLY A 233 -9.95 -5.51 3.95
CA GLY A 233 -11.21 -4.97 4.49
C GLY A 233 -11.87 -5.90 5.50
N GLU A 234 -12.96 -5.42 6.09
CA GLU A 234 -13.76 -6.20 7.03
C GLU A 234 -14.33 -7.46 6.36
N LEU A 235 -14.46 -8.52 7.14
CA LEU A 235 -14.92 -9.81 6.66
C LEU A 235 -15.75 -10.48 7.75
N ASN A 236 -17.01 -10.84 7.42
CA ASN A 236 -17.86 -11.65 8.27
C ASN A 236 -17.59 -13.14 8.04
N GLN A 237 -17.60 -13.92 9.10
CA GLN A 237 -17.72 -15.37 9.02
C GLN A 237 -19.19 -15.74 9.21
N ILE A 238 -19.70 -16.61 8.36
CA ILE A 238 -21.07 -17.15 8.45
C ILE A 238 -21.05 -18.66 8.24
N GLN A 239 -21.88 -19.37 8.99
CA GLN A 239 -22.00 -20.80 8.83
C GLN A 239 -23.27 -21.16 8.04
N ILE A 240 -23.11 -21.90 6.94
CA ILE A 240 -24.21 -22.41 6.10
C ILE A 240 -24.01 -23.92 5.96
N GLU A 241 -25.01 -24.72 6.33
CA GLU A 241 -24.99 -26.20 6.20
C GLU A 241 -23.71 -26.82 6.81
N ASN A 242 -23.32 -26.35 7.99
CA ASN A 242 -22.10 -26.77 8.72
C ASN A 242 -20.77 -26.46 8.00
N LYS A 243 -20.77 -25.57 7.02
CA LYS A 243 -19.56 -25.11 6.32
C LYS A 243 -19.35 -23.62 6.59
N ASP A 244 -18.10 -23.22 6.83
CA ASP A 244 -17.74 -21.84 7.06
C ASP A 244 -17.56 -21.12 5.72
N PHE A 245 -18.27 -20.01 5.57
CA PHE A 245 -18.15 -19.06 4.47
C PHE A 245 -17.78 -17.68 5.00
N TYR A 246 -17.26 -16.86 4.13
CA TYR A 246 -16.89 -15.49 4.48
C TYR A 246 -17.53 -14.51 3.50
N ILE A 247 -17.97 -13.35 4.01
CA ILE A 247 -18.66 -12.36 3.19
C ILE A 247 -18.30 -10.94 3.63
N ARG A 248 -18.18 -10.04 2.66
CA ARG A 248 -17.96 -8.61 2.93
C ARG A 248 -19.21 -7.97 3.51
N PRO A 249 -19.09 -7.06 4.51
CA PRO A 249 -20.26 -6.39 5.12
C PRO A 249 -21.18 -5.70 4.13
N GLU A 250 -20.63 -5.05 3.10
CA GLU A 250 -21.38 -4.32 2.07
C GLU A 250 -22.15 -5.22 1.09
N LYS A 251 -21.89 -6.52 1.10
CA LYS A 251 -22.61 -7.51 0.28
C LYS A 251 -23.87 -8.04 0.96
N ILE A 252 -24.05 -7.76 2.24
CA ILE A 252 -25.24 -8.15 3.01
C ILE A 252 -26.30 -7.07 2.86
N LYS A 253 -27.51 -7.47 2.50
CA LYS A 253 -28.67 -6.58 2.29
C LYS A 253 -29.74 -6.88 3.30
N ILE A 254 -30.38 -5.83 3.83
CA ILE A 254 -31.59 -5.97 4.66
C ILE A 254 -32.77 -6.17 3.72
N VAL A 255 -33.59 -7.17 4.01
CA VAL A 255 -34.77 -7.55 3.23
C VAL A 255 -35.99 -7.67 4.13
N LYS A 256 -37.19 -7.75 3.54
CA LYS A 256 -38.45 -7.90 4.31
C LYS A 256 -38.62 -9.29 4.87
N ASP A 257 -38.13 -10.31 4.15
CA ASP A 257 -38.23 -11.72 4.52
C ASP A 257 -37.10 -12.52 3.88
N SER A 258 -36.51 -13.43 4.65
CA SER A 258 -35.55 -14.42 4.18
C SER A 258 -35.35 -15.53 5.23
N LYS A 259 -34.58 -16.55 4.88
CA LYS A 259 -34.18 -17.60 5.83
C LYS A 259 -33.13 -17.16 6.86
N TYR A 260 -32.52 -16.01 6.67
CA TYR A 260 -31.46 -15.49 7.55
C TYR A 260 -32.03 -14.39 8.45
N LYS A 261 -32.52 -14.79 9.63
CA LYS A 261 -32.98 -13.89 10.66
C LYS A 261 -31.83 -13.54 11.58
N VAL A 262 -31.61 -12.25 11.83
CA VAL A 262 -30.53 -11.73 12.70
C VAL A 262 -31.11 -10.93 13.84
N LYS A 263 -30.46 -11.03 15.00
CA LYS A 263 -30.75 -10.21 16.16
C LYS A 263 -29.78 -9.04 16.21
N VAL A 264 -30.30 -7.82 16.15
CA VAL A 264 -29.49 -6.60 16.22
C VAL A 264 -28.95 -6.41 17.64
N GLU A 265 -27.63 -6.31 17.78
CA GLU A 265 -26.96 -6.06 19.05
C GLU A 265 -26.54 -4.60 19.20
N LYS A 266 -26.06 -3.97 18.12
CA LYS A 266 -25.59 -2.59 18.14
C LYS A 266 -25.78 -1.90 16.80
N ILE A 267 -26.12 -0.61 16.86
CA ILE A 267 -26.17 0.28 15.70
C ILE A 267 -25.27 1.48 15.97
N SER A 268 -24.36 1.77 15.05
CA SER A 268 -23.42 2.88 15.14
C SER A 268 -23.50 3.75 13.89
N PHE A 269 -23.77 5.05 14.06
CA PHE A 269 -23.69 6.00 12.95
C PHE A 269 -22.23 6.30 12.61
N ILE A 270 -21.84 6.11 11.36
CA ILE A 270 -20.46 6.29 10.86
C ILE A 270 -20.31 7.43 9.85
N GLY A 271 -21.21 8.39 9.89
CA GLY A 271 -21.21 9.61 9.08
C GLY A 271 -22.17 9.53 7.90
N LYS A 272 -21.97 8.62 6.96
CA LYS A 272 -22.80 8.47 5.75
C LYS A 272 -23.85 7.35 5.85
N GLU A 273 -23.65 6.42 6.74
CA GLU A 273 -24.47 5.22 6.91
C GLU A 273 -24.41 4.70 8.35
N TYR A 274 -25.21 3.71 8.67
CA TYR A 274 -25.21 3.01 9.96
C TYR A 274 -24.51 1.67 9.80
N LYS A 275 -23.50 1.41 10.65
CA LYS A 275 -22.90 0.07 10.82
C LYS A 275 -23.74 -0.68 11.84
N ILE A 276 -24.23 -1.84 11.46
CA ILE A 276 -25.06 -2.73 12.28
C ILE A 276 -24.20 -3.93 12.68
N GLU A 277 -24.15 -4.19 13.97
CA GLU A 277 -23.62 -5.42 14.54
C GLU A 277 -24.82 -6.29 14.95
N ALA A 278 -24.84 -7.51 14.45
CA ALA A 278 -25.94 -8.44 14.69
C ALA A 278 -25.45 -9.87 14.85
N THR A 279 -26.26 -10.70 15.52
CA THR A 279 -25.97 -12.13 15.69
C THR A 279 -26.77 -12.94 14.70
N LEU A 280 -26.08 -13.79 13.90
CA LEU A 280 -26.63 -14.79 13.00
C LEU A 280 -26.16 -16.18 13.44
N ASN A 281 -27.06 -17.06 13.89
CA ASN A 281 -26.74 -18.41 14.35
C ASN A 281 -25.63 -18.51 15.42
N GLY A 282 -25.44 -17.46 16.21
CA GLY A 282 -24.39 -17.40 17.24
C GLY A 282 -23.10 -16.66 16.80
N ASP A 283 -22.93 -16.39 15.54
CA ASP A 283 -21.81 -15.62 15.01
C ASP A 283 -22.14 -14.13 14.94
N ILE A 284 -21.17 -13.25 15.30
CA ILE A 284 -21.32 -11.81 15.17
C ILE A 284 -20.99 -11.43 13.74
N ILE A 285 -21.91 -10.72 13.09
CA ILE A 285 -21.76 -10.18 11.76
C ILE A 285 -21.97 -8.67 11.72
N HIS A 286 -21.34 -8.01 10.76
CA HIS A 286 -21.47 -6.58 10.51
C HIS A 286 -22.02 -6.33 9.11
N PHE A 287 -22.91 -5.34 8.97
CA PHE A 287 -23.39 -4.87 7.67
C PHE A 287 -23.82 -3.41 7.77
N PHE A 288 -24.17 -2.82 6.63
CA PHE A 288 -24.46 -1.39 6.54
C PHE A 288 -25.92 -1.12 6.16
N SER A 289 -26.44 0.01 6.63
CA SER A 289 -27.76 0.53 6.28
C SER A 289 -27.71 2.05 6.07
N ASN A 290 -28.39 2.52 5.04
CA ASN A 290 -28.56 3.97 4.84
C ASN A 290 -29.59 4.58 5.79
N ASN A 291 -30.48 3.76 6.38
CA ASN A 291 -31.54 4.19 7.27
C ASN A 291 -31.22 3.81 8.71
N ASN A 292 -31.65 4.67 9.65
CA ASN A 292 -31.65 4.32 11.06
C ASN A 292 -32.69 3.21 11.30
N ILE A 293 -32.28 2.13 11.92
CA ILE A 293 -33.11 0.97 12.23
C ILE A 293 -33.29 0.94 13.75
N SER A 294 -34.49 0.67 14.24
CA SER A 294 -34.71 0.53 15.69
C SER A 294 -34.04 -0.75 16.19
N SER A 295 -33.26 -0.65 17.25
CA SER A 295 -32.52 -1.77 17.86
C SER A 295 -33.40 -2.89 18.48
N SER A 296 -34.71 -2.72 18.47
CA SER A 296 -35.66 -3.67 19.08
C SER A 296 -36.21 -4.72 18.12
N ASN A 297 -35.84 -4.70 16.84
CA ASN A 297 -36.40 -5.57 15.82
C ASN A 297 -35.40 -6.62 15.34
N ASP A 298 -35.87 -7.87 15.28
CA ASP A 298 -35.26 -8.89 14.46
C ASP A 298 -35.29 -8.42 12.99
N LEU A 299 -34.18 -8.55 12.31
CA LEU A 299 -34.07 -8.22 10.89
C LEU A 299 -33.89 -9.47 10.06
N PHE A 300 -34.31 -9.38 8.81
CA PHE A 300 -33.97 -10.37 7.81
C PHE A 300 -32.91 -9.81 6.89
N ILE A 301 -31.89 -10.60 6.63
CA ILE A 301 -30.80 -10.26 5.70
C ILE A 301 -30.75 -11.26 4.56
N ASP A 302 -30.21 -10.83 3.43
CA ASP A 302 -29.93 -11.71 2.30
C ASP A 302 -28.62 -11.31 1.61
N PHE A 303 -28.05 -12.23 0.87
CA PHE A 303 -26.81 -12.05 0.12
C PHE A 303 -26.75 -13.01 -1.07
N ASN A 304 -25.99 -12.63 -2.09
CA ASN A 304 -25.80 -13.51 -3.24
C ASN A 304 -24.78 -14.61 -2.88
N LYS A 305 -25.07 -15.84 -3.25
CA LYS A 305 -24.15 -16.98 -3.07
C LYS A 305 -22.80 -16.75 -3.77
N ASN A 306 -22.78 -16.01 -4.87
CA ASN A 306 -21.55 -15.69 -5.60
C ASN A 306 -20.64 -14.69 -4.86
N ASP A 307 -21.17 -14.01 -3.83
CA ASP A 307 -20.38 -13.10 -2.98
C ASP A 307 -19.73 -13.81 -1.79
N LEU A 308 -19.99 -15.12 -1.65
CA LEU A 308 -19.39 -15.94 -0.60
C LEU A 308 -17.98 -16.36 -0.98
N LEU A 309 -17.05 -16.16 -0.06
CA LEU A 309 -15.66 -16.57 -0.16
C LEU A 309 -15.46 -17.87 0.65
N GLU A 310 -14.71 -18.79 0.08
CA GLU A 310 -14.29 -20.02 0.76
C GLU A 310 -12.76 -20.03 0.88
N PHE A 311 -12.25 -20.48 2.03
CA PHE A 311 -10.82 -20.65 2.24
C PHE A 311 -10.54 -22.03 2.86
N ASP A 312 -9.43 -22.65 2.47
CA ASP A 312 -9.03 -23.99 2.95
C ASP A 312 -8.76 -24.04 4.45
N LYS A 313 -8.50 -22.88 5.09
CA LYS A 313 -8.23 -22.77 6.53
C LYS A 313 -9.13 -21.71 7.15
N ARG A 314 -9.63 -21.98 8.36
CA ARG A 314 -10.41 -20.99 9.12
C ARG A 314 -9.61 -19.70 9.30
N CYS A 315 -10.28 -18.61 9.08
CA CYS A 315 -9.72 -17.26 9.21
C CYS A 315 -9.25 -16.93 10.65
N SER A 316 -9.78 -17.59 11.66
CA SER A 316 -9.37 -17.43 13.06
C SER A 316 -7.87 -17.69 13.30
N ASN A 317 -7.23 -18.56 12.50
CA ASN A 317 -5.82 -18.90 12.65
C ASN A 317 -4.82 -17.83 12.15
N TYR A 318 -5.30 -16.71 11.64
CA TYR A 318 -4.45 -15.66 11.04
C TYR A 318 -4.34 -14.40 11.90
N PHE A 319 -4.99 -14.35 13.08
CA PHE A 319 -5.05 -13.16 13.95
C PHE A 319 -4.84 -13.51 15.45
N THR A 320 -4.03 -14.53 15.73
CA THR A 320 -3.48 -14.76 17.08
C THR A 320 -2.06 -14.22 17.15
#